data_88e70688fc14ff671ea1e944c0e89f5d
#
_entry.id   88e70688fc14ff671ea1e944c0e89f5d
#
_cell.length_a   1.000
_cell.length_b   1.000
_cell.length_c   1.000
_cell.angle_alpha   90.00
_cell.angle_beta   90.00
_cell.angle_gamma   90.00
#
_symmetry.space_group_name_H-M   'P 1'
#
loop_
_entity.id
_entity.type
_entity.pdbx_description
1 polymer ?
#
loop_
_entity_poly.entity_id
_entity_poly.type
_entity_poly.pdbx_seq_one_letter_code
_entity_poly.pdbx_strand_id
1 'polypeptide(L)'
;PALQSLDLAVAAGEQLAVIGPSGAGKTTLLQLLACALPPSAGALQLDDQDPWALTTRALQRLRGRLFLAPQVPPLPPRQRVVTSVLAGRLPAMGFLAALRSLFYPSDIEAAHEALARFDLEAKLFERVDRLSGGERQRIGLARALVAPARLWLVDEPLSALDPTRARQALTTLVDAARERGATLITTLHQVDAALAHFPRIVGLRDGRLAFDLPAAEVTRERLERLYAQHEAELDGAAPGADAAADADAAALAAPRPVAMHCR
;
A
#
# COMPACT_ATOMS: atom_id res chain seq x y z
N PRO A 1 21.68 -1.05 5.61
CA PRO A 1 20.30 -1.35 6.00
C PRO A 1 19.38 -0.24 5.50
N ALA A 2 18.17 -0.61 5.02
CA ALA A 2 17.20 0.36 4.51
C ALA A 2 16.52 1.17 5.62
N LEU A 3 16.50 0.63 6.85
CA LEU A 3 16.02 1.30 8.06
C LEU A 3 17.07 1.17 9.16
N GLN A 4 17.21 2.24 9.97
CA GLN A 4 18.21 2.31 11.03
C GLN A 4 17.63 2.98 12.26
N SER A 5 17.69 2.28 13.43
CA SER A 5 17.31 2.85 14.74
C SER A 5 15.96 3.59 14.70
N LEU A 6 14.94 2.94 14.13
CA LEU A 6 13.61 3.52 14.02
C LEU A 6 12.81 3.09 15.25
N ASP A 7 12.36 4.05 16.06
CA ASP A 7 11.43 3.86 17.17
C ASP A 7 10.11 4.54 16.81
N LEU A 8 9.07 3.74 16.58
CA LEU A 8 7.75 4.21 16.15
C LEU A 8 6.66 3.39 16.85
N ALA A 9 5.84 4.05 17.63
CA ALA A 9 4.65 3.47 18.23
C ALA A 9 3.39 4.03 17.54
N VAL A 10 2.46 3.15 17.18
CA VAL A 10 1.19 3.52 16.54
C VAL A 10 0.05 2.89 17.30
N ALA A 11 -0.91 3.71 17.74
CA ALA A 11 -2.08 3.24 18.46
C ALA A 11 -3.10 2.57 17.54
N ALA A 12 -3.91 1.67 18.08
CA ALA A 12 -5.02 1.07 17.34
C ALA A 12 -6.03 2.13 16.91
N GLY A 13 -6.44 2.09 15.63
CA GLY A 13 -7.37 3.06 15.03
C GLY A 13 -6.71 4.39 14.61
N GLU A 14 -5.42 4.55 14.85
CA GLU A 14 -4.69 5.75 14.46
C GLU A 14 -4.47 5.83 12.96
N GLN A 15 -4.42 7.05 12.44
CA GLN A 15 -4.16 7.32 11.03
C GLN A 15 -2.94 8.22 10.90
N LEU A 16 -1.94 7.77 10.16
CA LEU A 16 -0.71 8.51 9.94
C LEU A 16 -0.21 8.40 8.51
N ALA A 17 0.45 9.44 8.05
CA ALA A 17 1.18 9.44 6.80
C ALA A 17 2.68 9.41 7.03
N VAL A 18 3.37 8.59 6.24
CA VAL A 18 4.85 8.54 6.19
C VAL A 18 5.30 9.29 4.94
N ILE A 19 6.06 10.35 5.12
CA ILE A 19 6.63 11.16 4.04
C ILE A 19 8.16 11.10 4.05
N GLY A 20 8.78 11.47 2.95
CA GLY A 20 10.24 11.53 2.82
C GLY A 20 10.68 11.29 1.39
N PRO A 21 11.93 11.59 1.05
CA PRO A 21 12.45 11.47 -0.31
C PRO A 21 12.45 10.02 -0.79
N SER A 22 12.60 9.84 -2.10
CA SER A 22 12.79 8.52 -2.72
C SER A 22 13.99 7.81 -2.10
N GLY A 23 13.84 6.51 -1.81
CA GLY A 23 14.88 5.75 -1.13
C GLY A 23 14.96 5.92 0.39
N ALA A 24 14.14 6.77 1.02
CA ALA A 24 14.14 6.97 2.48
C ALA A 24 13.78 5.73 3.32
N GLY A 25 13.29 4.64 2.70
CA GLY A 25 12.92 3.40 3.38
C GLY A 25 11.43 3.23 3.65
N LYS A 26 10.56 4.09 3.09
CA LYS A 26 9.09 4.08 3.31
C LYS A 26 8.45 2.71 2.99
N THR A 27 8.69 2.19 1.80
CA THR A 27 8.19 0.87 1.37
C THR A 27 8.72 -0.26 2.27
N THR A 28 10.00 -0.19 2.67
CA THR A 28 10.60 -1.17 3.58
C THR A 28 9.93 -1.15 4.95
N LEU A 29 9.59 0.04 5.46
CA LEU A 29 8.83 0.19 6.70
C LEU A 29 7.46 -0.52 6.60
N LEU A 30 6.71 -0.27 5.51
CA LEU A 30 5.42 -0.94 5.31
C LEU A 30 5.57 -2.46 5.18
N GLN A 31 6.60 -2.95 4.52
CA GLN A 31 6.86 -4.39 4.38
C GLN A 31 7.21 -5.04 5.73
N LEU A 32 7.96 -4.35 6.59
CA LEU A 32 8.22 -4.80 7.97
C LEU A 32 6.91 -4.87 8.78
N LEU A 33 6.12 -3.80 8.77
CA LEU A 33 4.83 -3.73 9.47
C LEU A 33 3.83 -4.77 8.94
N ALA A 34 3.88 -5.09 7.64
CA ALA A 34 3.08 -6.16 7.04
C ALA A 34 3.59 -7.57 7.38
N CYS A 35 4.65 -7.69 8.17
CA CYS A 35 5.35 -8.96 8.43
C CYS A 35 5.81 -9.67 7.14
N ALA A 36 6.04 -8.93 6.05
CA ALA A 36 6.58 -9.48 4.80
C ALA A 36 8.09 -9.70 4.88
N LEU A 37 8.77 -8.87 5.69
CA LEU A 37 10.21 -8.94 5.94
C LEU A 37 10.48 -9.03 7.45
N PRO A 38 11.42 -9.89 7.92
CA PRO A 38 11.88 -9.83 9.29
C PRO A 38 12.83 -8.63 9.51
N PRO A 39 12.82 -8.01 10.70
CA PRO A 39 13.84 -7.04 11.04
C PRO A 39 15.21 -7.72 11.13
N SER A 40 16.26 -7.06 10.63
CA SER A 40 17.64 -7.56 10.75
C SER A 40 18.23 -7.32 12.16
N ALA A 41 17.68 -6.36 12.89
CA ALA A 41 18.00 -6.04 14.27
C ALA A 41 16.81 -5.28 14.89
N GLY A 42 16.72 -5.26 16.21
CA GLY A 42 15.59 -4.68 16.95
C GLY A 42 14.41 -5.64 17.02
N ALA A 43 13.22 -5.11 17.36
CA ALA A 43 12.01 -5.89 17.53
C ALA A 43 10.82 -5.18 16.86
N LEU A 44 9.90 -5.97 16.31
CA LEU A 44 8.59 -5.53 15.87
C LEU A 44 7.55 -6.16 16.81
N GLN A 45 6.64 -5.35 17.31
CA GLN A 45 5.49 -5.83 18.08
C GLN A 45 4.20 -5.39 17.39
N LEU A 46 3.25 -6.31 17.25
CA LEU A 46 1.90 -6.06 16.78
C LEU A 46 0.92 -6.68 17.77
N ASP A 47 0.03 -5.87 18.34
CA ASP A 47 -0.87 -6.29 19.43
C ASP A 47 -0.07 -6.97 20.57
N ASP A 48 1.04 -6.37 21.01
CA ASP A 48 1.97 -6.88 22.06
C ASP A 48 2.59 -8.26 21.74
N GLN A 49 2.58 -8.67 20.49
CA GLN A 49 3.16 -9.93 20.04
C GLN A 49 4.34 -9.70 19.10
N ASP A 50 5.41 -10.45 19.29
CA ASP A 50 6.47 -10.54 18.28
C ASP A 50 6.04 -11.51 17.17
N PRO A 51 5.80 -11.01 15.92
CA PRO A 51 5.38 -11.86 14.81
C PRO A 51 6.35 -13.00 14.50
N TRP A 52 7.65 -12.77 14.74
CA TRP A 52 8.70 -13.71 14.36
C TRP A 52 8.95 -14.79 15.43
N ALA A 53 8.43 -14.60 16.64
CA ALA A 53 8.36 -15.63 17.66
C ALA A 53 7.14 -16.58 17.49
N LEU A 54 6.21 -16.26 16.61
CA LEU A 54 5.00 -17.04 16.39
C LEU A 54 5.25 -18.30 15.55
N THR A 55 4.41 -19.32 15.77
CA THR A 55 4.35 -20.45 14.84
C THR A 55 3.86 -20.01 13.47
N THR A 56 4.20 -20.75 12.39
CA THR A 56 3.77 -20.43 11.02
C THR A 56 2.24 -20.19 10.90
N ARG A 57 1.44 -21.02 11.59
CA ARG A 57 -0.03 -20.87 11.57
C ARG A 57 -0.50 -19.61 12.31
N ALA A 58 0.16 -19.25 13.41
CA ALA A 58 -0.16 -18.05 14.16
C ALA A 58 0.24 -16.80 13.36
N LEU A 59 1.42 -16.79 12.75
CA LEU A 59 1.87 -15.72 11.85
C LEU A 59 0.95 -15.54 10.64
N GLN A 60 0.47 -16.63 10.03
CA GLN A 60 -0.51 -16.55 8.94
C GLN A 60 -1.82 -15.92 9.40
N ARG A 61 -2.31 -16.26 10.60
CA ARG A 61 -3.51 -15.63 11.18
C ARG A 61 -3.30 -14.15 11.48
N LEU A 62 -2.12 -13.78 11.98
CA LEU A 62 -1.75 -12.38 12.21
C LEU A 62 -1.75 -11.61 10.88
N ARG A 63 -1.08 -12.14 9.85
CA ARG A 63 -1.08 -11.55 8.49
C ARG A 63 -2.49 -11.40 7.91
N GLY A 64 -3.43 -12.27 8.25
CA GLY A 64 -4.82 -12.15 7.85
C GLY A 64 -5.57 -10.94 8.46
N ARG A 65 -5.00 -10.30 9.49
CA ARG A 65 -5.50 -9.06 10.09
C ARG A 65 -4.83 -7.79 9.50
N LEU A 66 -3.88 -7.97 8.60
CA LEU A 66 -3.12 -6.92 7.96
C LEU A 66 -3.55 -6.84 6.50
N PHE A 67 -3.60 -5.63 5.96
CA PHE A 67 -3.79 -5.41 4.53
C PHE A 67 -2.64 -4.55 4.02
N LEU A 68 -1.88 -5.07 3.06
CA LEU A 68 -0.84 -4.32 2.38
C LEU A 68 -1.29 -4.05 0.94
N ALA A 69 -1.43 -2.76 0.60
CA ALA A 69 -1.59 -2.29 -0.76
C ALA A 69 -0.23 -1.79 -1.26
N PRO A 70 0.48 -2.51 -2.09
CA PRO A 70 1.72 -2.02 -2.70
C PRO A 70 1.43 -0.95 -3.74
N GLN A 71 2.43 -0.15 -4.10
CA GLN A 71 2.36 0.92 -5.09
C GLN A 71 1.72 0.46 -6.40
N VAL A 72 2.11 -0.70 -6.91
CA VAL A 72 1.45 -1.35 -8.06
C VAL A 72 0.55 -2.48 -7.56
N PRO A 73 -0.78 -2.36 -7.67
CA PRO A 73 -1.69 -3.38 -7.20
C PRO A 73 -1.50 -4.72 -7.93
N PRO A 74 -1.33 -5.84 -7.21
CA PRO A 74 -1.15 -7.16 -7.81
C PRO A 74 -2.49 -7.72 -8.32
N LEU A 75 -2.94 -7.20 -9.45
CA LEU A 75 -4.21 -7.57 -10.08
C LEU A 75 -3.93 -8.45 -11.31
N PRO A 76 -4.33 -9.74 -11.31
CA PRO A 76 -4.13 -10.62 -12.46
C PRO A 76 -4.88 -10.11 -13.71
N PRO A 77 -4.20 -9.94 -14.87
CA PRO A 77 -4.77 -9.25 -16.04
C PRO A 77 -6.06 -9.88 -16.55
N ARG A 78 -6.14 -11.22 -16.55
CA ARG A 78 -7.30 -11.96 -17.09
C ARG A 78 -8.44 -12.14 -16.09
N GLN A 79 -8.25 -11.71 -14.84
CA GLN A 79 -9.26 -11.84 -13.80
C GLN A 79 -10.34 -10.75 -13.94
N ARG A 80 -11.55 -11.03 -13.49
CA ARG A 80 -12.62 -10.02 -13.38
C ARG A 80 -12.39 -9.15 -12.14
N VAL A 81 -12.82 -7.90 -12.24
CA VAL A 81 -12.71 -6.91 -11.15
C VAL A 81 -13.36 -7.42 -9.86
N VAL A 82 -14.55 -7.98 -9.92
CA VAL A 82 -15.25 -8.57 -8.76
C VAL A 82 -14.37 -9.58 -8.03
N THR A 83 -13.76 -10.51 -8.73
CA THR A 83 -12.87 -11.51 -8.12
C THR A 83 -11.61 -10.87 -7.55
N SER A 84 -11.06 -9.89 -8.25
CA SER A 84 -9.87 -9.14 -7.81
C SER A 84 -10.15 -8.34 -6.53
N VAL A 85 -11.32 -7.71 -6.39
CA VAL A 85 -11.72 -7.00 -5.16
C VAL A 85 -11.93 -8.00 -4.03
N LEU A 86 -12.73 -9.04 -4.24
CA LEU A 86 -13.02 -10.05 -3.21
C LEU A 86 -11.79 -10.85 -2.76
N ALA A 87 -10.72 -10.87 -3.56
CA ALA A 87 -9.44 -11.45 -3.12
C ALA A 87 -8.87 -10.78 -1.85
N GLY A 88 -9.30 -9.57 -1.49
CA GLY A 88 -9.01 -8.95 -0.19
C GLY A 88 -9.49 -9.76 1.01
N ARG A 89 -10.47 -10.65 0.84
CA ARG A 89 -10.99 -11.53 1.90
C ARG A 89 -10.25 -12.86 2.03
N LEU A 90 -9.43 -13.25 1.04
CA LEU A 90 -8.76 -14.54 1.00
C LEU A 90 -7.99 -14.88 2.29
N PRO A 91 -7.27 -13.95 2.93
CA PRO A 91 -6.50 -14.26 4.14
C PRO A 91 -7.37 -14.73 5.33
N ALA A 92 -8.66 -14.38 5.35
CA ALA A 92 -9.59 -14.79 6.40
C ALA A 92 -10.40 -16.05 6.05
N MET A 93 -10.26 -16.58 4.82
CA MET A 93 -11.00 -17.76 4.37
C MET A 93 -10.22 -19.04 4.62
N GLY A 94 -10.92 -20.12 4.90
CA GLY A 94 -10.34 -21.46 4.85
C GLY A 94 -10.01 -21.85 3.40
N PHE A 95 -9.06 -22.76 3.22
CA PHE A 95 -8.51 -23.14 1.91
C PHE A 95 -9.59 -23.48 0.87
N LEU A 96 -10.56 -24.34 1.19
CA LEU A 96 -11.63 -24.73 0.26
C LEU A 96 -12.55 -23.56 -0.10
N ALA A 97 -12.86 -22.70 0.85
CA ALA A 97 -13.66 -21.50 0.60
C ALA A 97 -12.91 -20.50 -0.27
N ALA A 98 -11.61 -20.30 -0.01
CA ALA A 98 -10.73 -19.45 -0.80
C ALA A 98 -10.64 -19.95 -2.26
N LEU A 99 -10.41 -21.27 -2.45
CA LEU A 99 -10.36 -21.87 -3.78
C LEU A 99 -11.67 -21.69 -4.54
N ARG A 100 -12.81 -21.95 -3.88
CA ARG A 100 -14.14 -21.76 -4.49
C ARG A 100 -14.39 -20.31 -4.87
N SER A 101 -13.99 -19.35 -4.03
CA SER A 101 -14.23 -17.91 -4.26
C SER A 101 -13.51 -17.34 -5.48
N LEU A 102 -12.45 -17.99 -5.93
CA LEU A 102 -11.73 -17.59 -7.15
C LEU A 102 -12.52 -17.89 -8.43
N PHE A 103 -13.40 -18.89 -8.40
CA PHE A 103 -14.23 -19.29 -9.54
C PHE A 103 -15.68 -18.80 -9.40
N TYR A 104 -16.20 -18.79 -8.17
CA TYR A 104 -17.56 -18.40 -7.85
C TYR A 104 -17.51 -17.31 -6.77
N PRO A 105 -17.38 -16.03 -7.13
CA PRO A 105 -17.34 -14.95 -6.18
C PRO A 105 -18.67 -14.92 -5.39
N SER A 106 -18.57 -15.16 -4.10
CA SER A 106 -19.67 -14.98 -3.15
C SER A 106 -19.59 -13.56 -2.61
N ASP A 107 -20.71 -12.88 -2.43
CA ASP A 107 -20.78 -11.53 -1.91
C ASP A 107 -20.36 -10.45 -2.93
N ILE A 108 -21.01 -10.54 -4.09
CA ILE A 108 -20.84 -9.57 -5.18
C ILE A 108 -21.25 -8.15 -4.73
N GLU A 109 -22.24 -8.07 -3.83
CA GLU A 109 -22.74 -6.82 -3.28
C GLU A 109 -21.64 -6.05 -2.54
N ALA A 110 -20.88 -6.70 -1.65
CA ALA A 110 -19.76 -6.05 -0.98
C ALA A 110 -18.66 -5.57 -1.94
N ALA A 111 -18.44 -6.28 -3.05
CA ALA A 111 -17.52 -5.81 -4.08
C ALA A 111 -18.08 -4.58 -4.82
N HIS A 112 -19.39 -4.59 -5.11
CA HIS A 112 -20.06 -3.45 -5.73
C HIS A 112 -20.01 -2.21 -4.84
N GLU A 113 -20.37 -2.31 -3.57
CA GLU A 113 -20.31 -1.23 -2.59
C GLU A 113 -18.89 -0.67 -2.45
N ALA A 114 -17.87 -1.55 -2.35
CA ALA A 114 -16.47 -1.12 -2.27
C ALA A 114 -16.02 -0.37 -3.53
N LEU A 115 -16.47 -0.79 -4.71
CA LEU A 115 -16.17 -0.13 -5.97
C LEU A 115 -16.92 1.19 -6.12
N ALA A 116 -18.17 1.25 -5.67
CA ALA A 116 -18.97 2.48 -5.71
C ALA A 116 -18.34 3.62 -4.91
N ARG A 117 -17.65 3.31 -3.80
CA ARG A 117 -16.88 4.31 -3.04
C ARG A 117 -15.72 4.93 -3.84
N PHE A 118 -15.32 4.32 -4.94
CA PHE A 118 -14.25 4.79 -5.84
C PHE A 118 -14.74 5.11 -7.26
N ASP A 119 -16.05 5.25 -7.49
CA ASP A 119 -16.70 5.50 -8.79
C ASP A 119 -16.32 4.44 -9.84
N LEU A 120 -16.35 3.16 -9.46
CA LEU A 120 -15.96 2.03 -10.31
C LEU A 120 -16.99 0.88 -10.33
N GLU A 121 -18.21 1.09 -9.82
CA GLU A 121 -19.25 0.05 -9.76
C GLU A 121 -19.61 -0.49 -11.14
N ALA A 122 -19.62 0.36 -12.16
CA ALA A 122 -19.85 -0.03 -13.56
C ALA A 122 -18.80 -1.00 -14.12
N LYS A 123 -17.61 -1.07 -13.48
CA LYS A 123 -16.50 -1.93 -13.88
C LYS A 123 -16.50 -3.31 -13.22
N LEU A 124 -17.47 -3.62 -12.39
CA LEU A 124 -17.52 -4.83 -11.54
C LEU A 124 -17.24 -6.13 -12.31
N PHE A 125 -17.78 -6.29 -13.52
CA PHE A 125 -17.63 -7.50 -14.32
C PHE A 125 -16.59 -7.36 -15.44
N GLU A 126 -15.92 -6.22 -15.56
CA GLU A 126 -14.86 -6.05 -16.53
C GLU A 126 -13.61 -6.86 -16.18
N ARG A 127 -12.74 -7.05 -17.18
CA ARG A 127 -11.43 -7.67 -16.98
C ARG A 127 -10.40 -6.62 -16.60
N VAL A 128 -9.48 -6.99 -15.73
CA VAL A 128 -8.41 -6.10 -15.23
C VAL A 128 -7.54 -5.57 -16.38
N ASP A 129 -7.27 -6.36 -17.41
CA ASP A 129 -6.46 -5.95 -18.57
C ASP A 129 -7.09 -4.83 -19.43
N ARG A 130 -8.38 -4.55 -19.26
CA ARG A 130 -9.10 -3.46 -19.95
C ARG A 130 -9.12 -2.15 -19.19
N LEU A 131 -8.56 -2.13 -18.00
CA LEU A 131 -8.59 -0.98 -17.11
C LEU A 131 -7.37 -0.07 -17.31
N SER A 132 -7.57 1.23 -17.13
CA SER A 132 -6.49 2.21 -17.04
C SER A 132 -5.64 1.99 -15.77
N GLY A 133 -4.46 2.60 -15.73
CA GLY A 133 -3.59 2.56 -14.53
C GLY A 133 -4.30 3.09 -13.28
N GLY A 134 -4.97 4.25 -13.41
CA GLY A 134 -5.72 4.84 -12.31
C GLY A 134 -6.93 4.02 -11.85
N GLU A 135 -7.64 3.33 -12.76
CA GLU A 135 -8.71 2.40 -12.37
C GLU A 135 -8.14 1.21 -11.60
N ARG A 136 -7.04 0.63 -12.06
CA ARG A 136 -6.35 -0.46 -11.34
C ARG A 136 -5.91 -0.03 -9.95
N GLN A 137 -5.36 1.19 -9.83
CA GLN A 137 -4.97 1.73 -8.52
C GLN A 137 -6.16 1.80 -7.57
N ARG A 138 -7.28 2.40 -7.98
CA ARG A 138 -8.50 2.51 -7.16
C ARG A 138 -9.11 1.15 -6.82
N ILE A 139 -9.06 0.17 -7.72
CA ILE A 139 -9.46 -1.22 -7.42
C ILE A 139 -8.55 -1.83 -6.37
N GLY A 140 -7.24 -1.56 -6.43
CA GLY A 140 -6.29 -1.97 -5.38
C GLY A 140 -6.70 -1.44 -3.99
N LEU A 141 -7.16 -0.18 -3.94
CA LEU A 141 -7.68 0.44 -2.70
C LEU A 141 -9.04 -0.15 -2.28
N ALA A 142 -9.94 -0.40 -3.23
CA ALA A 142 -11.23 -1.03 -2.94
C ALA A 142 -11.10 -2.41 -2.27
N ARG A 143 -9.98 -3.13 -2.49
CA ARG A 143 -9.67 -4.39 -1.79
C ARG A 143 -9.51 -4.19 -0.28
N ALA A 144 -9.01 -3.04 0.17
CA ALA A 144 -8.92 -2.75 1.61
C ALA A 144 -10.31 -2.71 2.25
N LEU A 145 -11.30 -2.19 1.52
CA LEU A 145 -12.66 -2.04 2.01
C LEU A 145 -13.39 -3.37 2.20
N VAL A 146 -13.00 -4.43 1.52
CA VAL A 146 -13.57 -5.78 1.71
C VAL A 146 -12.70 -6.66 2.61
N ALA A 147 -11.44 -6.26 2.85
CA ALA A 147 -10.54 -7.02 3.71
C ALA A 147 -10.97 -6.92 5.18
N PRO A 148 -10.96 -8.03 5.94
CA PRO A 148 -11.25 -8.03 7.37
C PRO A 148 -10.03 -7.56 8.21
N ALA A 149 -9.22 -6.70 7.64
CA ALA A 149 -7.97 -6.22 8.24
C ALA A 149 -8.22 -5.05 9.19
N ARG A 150 -7.47 -5.01 10.29
CA ARG A 150 -7.48 -3.92 11.27
C ARG A 150 -6.31 -2.95 11.10
N LEU A 151 -5.26 -3.37 10.41
CA LEU A 151 -4.14 -2.52 10.03
C LEU A 151 -4.04 -2.48 8.52
N TRP A 152 -4.18 -1.28 7.96
CA TRP A 152 -4.07 -0.99 6.54
C TRP A 152 -2.75 -0.27 6.29
N LEU A 153 -1.94 -0.88 5.46
CA LEU A 153 -0.63 -0.41 5.04
C LEU A 153 -0.70 -0.12 3.54
N VAL A 154 -0.60 1.14 3.16
CA VAL A 154 -0.86 1.58 1.79
C VAL A 154 0.35 2.33 1.25
N ASP A 155 0.99 1.76 0.24
CA ASP A 155 2.20 2.32 -0.36
C ASP A 155 1.83 3.16 -1.59
N GLU A 156 2.08 4.46 -1.51
CA GLU A 156 1.92 5.42 -2.61
C GLU A 156 0.60 5.30 -3.39
N PRO A 157 -0.56 5.41 -2.73
CA PRO A 157 -1.85 5.13 -3.36
C PRO A 157 -2.23 6.07 -4.50
N LEU A 158 -1.50 7.17 -4.69
CA LEU A 158 -1.86 8.27 -5.59
C LEU A 158 -1.04 8.31 -6.88
N SER A 159 -0.02 7.47 -7.02
CA SER A 159 1.01 7.55 -8.09
C SER A 159 0.47 7.48 -9.53
N ALA A 160 -0.69 6.83 -9.74
CA ALA A 160 -1.30 6.66 -11.06
C ALA A 160 -2.58 7.49 -11.27
N LEU A 161 -2.86 8.46 -10.38
CA LEU A 161 -4.10 9.22 -10.37
C LEU A 161 -3.86 10.69 -10.70
N ASP A 162 -4.81 11.29 -11.43
CA ASP A 162 -4.87 12.73 -11.57
C ASP A 162 -5.19 13.41 -10.21
N PRO A 163 -4.86 14.70 -10.02
CA PRO A 163 -4.97 15.37 -8.72
C PRO A 163 -6.38 15.35 -8.11
N THR A 164 -7.42 15.37 -8.93
CA THR A 164 -8.81 15.34 -8.44
C THR A 164 -9.18 13.96 -7.93
N ARG A 165 -8.87 12.91 -8.70
CA ARG A 165 -9.12 11.52 -8.32
C ARG A 165 -8.22 11.07 -7.18
N ALA A 166 -7.00 11.59 -7.11
CA ALA A 166 -6.08 11.34 -6.00
C ALA A 166 -6.68 11.81 -4.66
N ARG A 167 -7.19 13.05 -4.62
CA ARG A 167 -7.86 13.58 -3.42
C ARG A 167 -9.09 12.77 -3.04
N GLN A 168 -9.97 12.46 -3.99
CA GLN A 168 -11.16 11.64 -3.74
C GLN A 168 -10.80 10.26 -3.19
N ALA A 169 -9.84 9.57 -3.82
CA ALA A 169 -9.42 8.24 -3.40
C ALA A 169 -8.80 8.25 -1.99
N LEU A 170 -8.01 9.28 -1.66
CA LEU A 170 -7.41 9.41 -0.33
C LEU A 170 -8.47 9.70 0.73
N THR A 171 -9.41 10.63 0.47
CA THR A 171 -10.53 10.90 1.36
C THR A 171 -11.35 9.63 1.61
N THR A 172 -11.73 8.91 0.55
CA THR A 172 -12.47 7.64 0.66
C THR A 172 -11.72 6.62 1.51
N LEU A 173 -10.41 6.48 1.32
CA LEU A 173 -9.59 5.54 2.08
C LEU A 173 -9.53 5.90 3.57
N VAL A 174 -9.26 7.17 3.88
CA VAL A 174 -9.17 7.70 5.25
C VAL A 174 -10.50 7.56 5.99
N ASP A 175 -11.60 7.95 5.33
CA ASP A 175 -12.94 7.85 5.92
C ASP A 175 -13.35 6.39 6.16
N ALA A 176 -13.09 5.50 5.19
CA ALA A 176 -13.36 4.07 5.35
C ALA A 176 -12.55 3.43 6.49
N ALA A 177 -11.28 3.84 6.66
CA ALA A 177 -10.47 3.38 7.78
C ALA A 177 -11.04 3.86 9.11
N ARG A 178 -11.43 5.14 9.20
CA ARG A 178 -12.06 5.75 10.38
C ARG A 178 -13.39 5.07 10.74
N GLU A 179 -14.27 4.88 9.78
CA GLU A 179 -15.57 4.22 9.96
C GLU A 179 -15.43 2.80 10.56
N ARG A 180 -14.33 2.11 10.21
CA ARG A 180 -14.05 0.74 10.67
C ARG A 180 -13.19 0.66 11.93
N GLY A 181 -12.71 1.79 12.43
CA GLY A 181 -11.72 1.82 13.52
C GLY A 181 -10.42 1.13 13.13
N ALA A 182 -10.07 1.10 11.84
CA ALA A 182 -8.84 0.50 11.35
C ALA A 182 -7.68 1.48 11.50
N THR A 183 -6.52 0.98 11.89
CA THR A 183 -5.26 1.72 11.84
C THR A 183 -4.84 1.86 10.38
N LEU A 184 -4.53 3.08 9.93
CA LEU A 184 -4.09 3.37 8.56
C LEU A 184 -2.70 4.00 8.57
N ILE A 185 -1.75 3.35 7.91
CA ILE A 185 -0.41 3.87 7.65
C ILE A 185 -0.23 3.97 6.14
N THR A 186 -0.04 5.18 5.64
CA THR A 186 0.08 5.43 4.20
C THR A 186 1.38 6.14 3.90
N THR A 187 2.14 5.67 2.92
CA THR A 187 3.26 6.44 2.39
C THR A 187 2.78 7.39 1.31
N LEU A 188 3.26 8.61 1.33
CA LEU A 188 2.90 9.65 0.36
C LEU A 188 4.13 10.44 -0.08
N HIS A 189 4.18 10.78 -1.39
CA HIS A 189 5.13 11.75 -1.93
C HIS A 189 4.58 13.18 -1.84
N GLN A 190 3.25 13.34 -1.99
CA GLN A 190 2.59 14.63 -1.95
C GLN A 190 2.41 15.09 -0.51
N VAL A 191 3.28 16.00 -0.07
CA VAL A 191 3.28 16.53 1.31
C VAL A 191 1.95 17.22 1.64
N ASP A 192 1.41 18.02 0.72
CA ASP A 192 0.13 18.73 0.92
C ASP A 192 -1.03 17.75 1.15
N ALA A 193 -1.05 16.64 0.41
CA ALA A 193 -2.05 15.60 0.60
C ALA A 193 -1.91 14.92 1.98
N ALA A 194 -0.67 14.68 2.44
CA ALA A 194 -0.42 14.12 3.76
C ALA A 194 -0.92 15.06 4.86
N LEU A 195 -0.55 16.33 4.82
CA LEU A 195 -0.94 17.34 5.82
C LEU A 195 -2.45 17.60 5.84
N ALA A 196 -3.13 17.52 4.68
CA ALA A 196 -4.56 17.78 4.59
C ALA A 196 -5.44 16.64 5.12
N HIS A 197 -4.95 15.38 5.07
CA HIS A 197 -5.80 14.21 5.34
C HIS A 197 -5.40 13.42 6.60
N PHE A 198 -4.18 13.57 7.10
CA PHE A 198 -3.69 12.79 8.23
C PHE A 198 -3.40 13.67 9.45
N PRO A 199 -3.83 13.25 10.66
CA PRO A 199 -3.58 14.00 11.88
C PRO A 199 -2.12 13.92 12.35
N ARG A 200 -1.37 12.87 11.95
CA ARG A 200 0.01 12.63 12.35
C ARG A 200 0.89 12.35 11.14
N ILE A 201 2.05 12.96 11.10
CA ILE A 201 3.01 12.86 10.01
C ILE A 201 4.35 12.34 10.53
N VAL A 202 4.82 11.29 9.92
CA VAL A 202 6.14 10.70 10.17
C VAL A 202 7.06 11.05 9.00
N GLY A 203 8.10 11.81 9.27
CA GLY A 203 9.16 12.15 8.31
C GLY A 203 10.27 11.11 8.36
N LEU A 204 10.52 10.42 7.23
CA LEU A 204 11.57 9.42 7.10
C LEU A 204 12.67 9.91 6.15
N ARG A 205 13.94 9.84 6.58
CA ARG A 205 15.09 10.19 5.75
C ARG A 205 16.26 9.24 6.02
N ASP A 206 16.89 8.74 4.97
CA ASP A 206 18.05 7.85 5.04
C ASP A 206 17.85 6.65 5.98
N GLY A 207 16.61 6.10 5.99
CA GLY A 207 16.22 4.99 6.85
C GLY A 207 16.02 5.35 8.32
N ARG A 208 15.99 6.64 8.67
CA ARG A 208 15.83 7.12 10.06
C ARG A 208 14.60 8.01 10.19
N LEU A 209 14.05 8.02 11.40
CA LEU A 209 13.01 8.95 11.78
C LEU A 209 13.59 10.36 11.86
N ALA A 210 13.17 11.26 10.97
CA ALA A 210 13.55 12.67 11.00
C ALA A 210 12.64 13.46 11.96
N PHE A 211 11.34 13.15 11.97
CA PHE A 211 10.37 13.67 12.91
C PHE A 211 9.11 12.79 12.94
N ASP A 212 8.36 12.90 14.01
CA ASP A 212 7.07 12.28 14.25
C ASP A 212 6.19 13.28 15.00
N LEU A 213 5.23 13.89 14.30
CA LEU A 213 4.54 15.08 14.79
C LEU A 213 3.06 15.10 14.36
N PRO A 214 2.19 15.77 15.13
CA PRO A 214 0.91 16.22 14.62
C PRO A 214 1.07 17.05 13.34
N ALA A 215 0.15 16.89 12.39
CA ALA A 215 0.21 17.60 11.10
C ALA A 215 0.32 19.13 11.27
N ALA A 216 -0.35 19.69 12.29
CA ALA A 216 -0.32 21.12 12.59
C ALA A 216 1.06 21.64 13.06
N GLU A 217 1.95 20.77 13.51
CA GLU A 217 3.28 21.10 13.98
C GLU A 217 4.38 20.90 12.92
N VAL A 218 4.01 20.40 11.74
CA VAL A 218 4.93 20.23 10.63
C VAL A 218 5.17 21.56 9.95
N THR A 219 6.33 22.15 10.20
CA THR A 219 6.71 23.44 9.62
C THR A 219 7.40 23.27 8.28
N ARG A 220 7.36 24.32 7.44
CA ARG A 220 8.08 24.35 6.17
C ARG A 220 9.57 24.09 6.34
N GLU A 221 10.19 24.66 7.38
CA GLU A 221 11.62 24.43 7.68
C GLU A 221 11.94 22.95 7.93
N ARG A 222 11.05 22.21 8.62
CA ARG A 222 11.20 20.76 8.83
C ARG A 222 11.13 19.98 7.52
N LEU A 223 10.21 20.38 6.64
CA LEU A 223 10.06 19.79 5.31
C LEU A 223 11.29 20.05 4.43
N GLU A 224 11.78 21.30 4.42
CA GLU A 224 13.01 21.66 3.69
C GLU A 224 14.22 20.83 4.18
N ARG A 225 14.35 20.60 5.50
CA ARG A 225 15.39 19.72 6.04
C ARG A 225 15.19 18.26 5.64
N LEU A 226 13.93 17.77 5.64
CA LEU A 226 13.60 16.41 5.27
C LEU A 226 13.99 16.13 3.80
N TYR A 227 13.68 17.07 2.90
CA TYR A 227 13.93 16.97 1.47
C TYR A 227 15.22 17.67 1.00
N ALA A 228 16.09 18.12 1.91
CA ALA A 228 17.37 18.72 1.55
C ALA A 228 18.12 17.82 0.56
N GLN A 229 18.52 18.36 -0.60
CA GLN A 229 19.07 17.67 -1.78
C GLN A 229 18.01 16.98 -2.69
N HIS A 230 16.73 17.05 -2.36
CA HIS A 230 15.60 16.48 -3.14
C HIS A 230 14.49 17.53 -3.29
N GLU A 231 14.86 18.80 -3.50
CA GLU A 231 13.91 19.94 -3.49
C GLU A 231 12.79 19.80 -4.53
N ALA A 232 13.07 19.19 -5.68
CA ALA A 232 12.05 18.92 -6.70
C ALA A 232 10.90 18.00 -6.21
N GLU A 233 11.17 17.13 -5.24
CA GLU A 233 10.14 16.26 -4.64
C GLU A 233 9.28 17.02 -3.62
N LEU A 234 9.79 18.07 -3.00
CA LEU A 234 9.04 18.90 -2.06
C LEU A 234 7.98 19.75 -2.77
N ASP A 235 8.30 20.28 -3.96
CA ASP A 235 7.40 21.14 -4.73
C ASP A 235 6.32 20.35 -5.53
N GLY A 236 6.25 19.03 -5.34
CA GLY A 236 5.23 18.18 -5.97
C GLY A 236 5.43 17.95 -7.48
N ALA A 237 6.58 18.32 -8.01
CA ALA A 237 6.99 17.92 -9.35
C ALA A 237 7.29 16.42 -9.31
N ALA A 238 6.33 15.58 -9.74
CA ALA A 238 6.59 14.17 -10.01
C ALA A 238 7.78 14.08 -10.97
N PRO A 239 8.80 13.23 -10.73
CA PRO A 239 9.78 12.92 -11.73
C PRO A 239 9.02 12.43 -12.96
N GLY A 240 9.29 13.08 -14.12
CA GLY A 240 8.53 12.86 -15.34
C GLY A 240 8.44 11.37 -15.67
N ALA A 241 7.34 10.96 -16.27
CA ALA A 241 7.01 9.59 -16.67
C ALA A 241 8.07 8.92 -17.59
N ASP A 242 9.08 9.67 -18.02
CA ASP A 242 10.15 9.20 -18.89
C ASP A 242 11.18 8.29 -18.20
N ALA A 243 11.33 8.37 -16.87
CA ALA A 243 12.25 7.48 -16.14
C ALA A 243 11.68 6.07 -15.90
N ALA A 244 10.36 5.90 -15.96
CA ALA A 244 9.73 4.59 -15.81
C ALA A 244 9.71 3.78 -17.12
N ALA A 245 9.78 4.46 -18.27
CA ALA A 245 9.78 3.79 -19.58
C ALA A 245 11.12 3.08 -19.88
N ASP A 246 12.23 3.62 -19.40
CA ASP A 246 13.56 3.02 -19.59
C ASP A 246 13.82 1.81 -18.69
N ALA A 247 13.17 1.73 -17.52
CA ALA A 247 13.30 0.58 -16.64
C ALA A 247 12.52 -0.65 -17.14
N ASP A 248 11.37 -0.43 -17.79
CA ASP A 248 10.56 -1.52 -18.36
C ASP A 248 11.14 -2.07 -19.68
N ALA A 249 11.87 -1.26 -20.43
CA ALA A 249 12.55 -1.70 -21.64
C ALA A 249 13.73 -2.65 -21.35
N ALA A 250 14.39 -2.51 -20.19
CA ALA A 250 15.48 -3.38 -19.77
C ALA A 250 14.99 -4.74 -19.23
N ALA A 251 13.73 -4.83 -18.76
CA ALA A 251 13.15 -6.05 -18.19
C ALA A 251 12.57 -7.01 -19.24
N LEU A 252 12.40 -6.57 -20.50
CA LEU A 252 11.80 -7.35 -21.59
C LEU A 252 12.82 -8.04 -22.52
N ALA A 253 14.11 -8.03 -22.17
CA ALA A 253 15.09 -8.85 -22.88
C ALA A 253 14.85 -10.33 -22.56
N ALA A 254 14.20 -11.04 -23.48
CA ALA A 254 13.92 -12.47 -23.38
C ALA A 254 15.20 -13.27 -23.15
N PRO A 255 15.19 -14.30 -22.27
CA PRO A 255 16.34 -15.17 -22.05
C PRO A 255 16.63 -15.94 -23.34
N ARG A 256 17.91 -15.94 -23.77
CA ARG A 256 18.38 -16.70 -24.91
C ARG A 256 18.19 -18.21 -24.64
N PRO A 257 17.71 -18.98 -25.62
CA PRO A 257 17.55 -20.42 -25.45
C PRO A 257 18.93 -21.08 -25.26
N VAL A 258 19.07 -21.83 -24.17
CA VAL A 258 20.23 -22.70 -23.92
C VAL A 258 20.04 -23.94 -24.77
N ALA A 259 20.90 -24.17 -25.75
CA ALA A 259 20.95 -25.41 -26.52
C ALA A 259 21.53 -26.51 -25.64
N MET A 260 20.70 -27.49 -25.26
CA MET A 260 21.19 -28.76 -24.69
C MET A 260 21.66 -29.70 -25.79
N HIS A 261 22.94 -30.01 -25.81
CA HIS A 261 23.47 -31.14 -26.59
C HIS A 261 23.49 -32.37 -25.68
N CYS A 262 22.61 -33.34 -25.95
CA CYS A 262 22.75 -34.70 -25.41
C CYS A 262 23.81 -35.45 -26.25
N ARG A 263 24.78 -35.97 -25.56
CA ARG A 263 25.57 -37.17 -25.98
C ARG A 263 25.34 -38.26 -24.98
#